data_ebfd48d4eca594e20405b57b4ccf2cc5
#
_entry.id   ebfd48d4eca594e20405b57b4ccf2cc5
#
_cell.length_a   1.000
_cell.length_b   1.000
_cell.length_c   1.000
_cell.angle_alpha   90.00
_cell.angle_beta   90.00
_cell.angle_gamma   90.00
#
_symmetry.space_group_name_H-M   'P 1'
#
loop_
_entity.id
_entity.type
_entity.pdbx_description
1 polymer ?
#
loop_
_entity_poly.entity_id
_entity_poly.type
_entity_poly.pdbx_seq_one_letter_code
_entity_poly.pdbx_strand_id
1 'polypeptide(L)'
;GHSGQGPAVVIVDSDAEPFVRKGRNVFHGFALACDPWLAPGEPCLIANEAGELLGHGVSQCTSTELASMTKGIAVKTRGGVRRSA
;
A
#
# COMPACT_ATOMS: atom_id res chain seq x y z
N GLY A 1 18.06 0.65 -3.90
CA GLY A 1 17.66 0.85 -2.54
C GLY A 1 18.16 2.17 -2.02
N HIS A 2 17.56 2.60 -1.00
CA HIS A 2 17.87 3.87 -0.39
C HIS A 2 18.24 3.66 1.04
N SER A 3 19.51 3.78 1.30
CA SER A 3 19.97 3.65 2.66
C SER A 3 19.29 4.68 3.56
N GLY A 4 18.90 4.24 4.72
CA GLY A 4 18.27 5.11 5.69
C GLY A 4 16.78 5.28 5.56
N GLN A 5 16.19 4.77 4.48
CA GLN A 5 14.73 4.82 4.34
C GLN A 5 14.16 3.40 4.34
N GLY A 6 13.17 3.18 5.16
CA GLY A 6 12.48 1.91 5.18
C GLY A 6 11.55 1.76 3.99
N PRO A 7 10.77 0.69 3.95
CA PRO A 7 9.78 0.50 2.90
C PRO A 7 8.77 1.66 2.93
N ALA A 8 8.33 2.07 1.74
CA ALA A 8 7.32 3.10 1.63
C ALA A 8 6.01 2.60 2.21
N VAL A 9 5.21 3.52 2.71
CA VAL A 9 3.89 3.21 3.25
C VAL A 9 2.85 3.75 2.29
N VAL A 10 1.87 2.91 1.95
CA VAL A 10 0.73 3.30 1.14
C VAL A 10 -0.49 3.39 2.05
N ILE A 11 -1.14 4.54 2.05
CA ILE A 11 -2.34 4.77 2.85
C ILE A 11 -3.55 4.46 1.98
N VAL A 12 -4.44 3.63 2.48
CA VAL A 12 -5.64 3.23 1.76
C VAL A 12 -6.90 3.63 2.51
N ASP A 13 -8.00 3.70 1.77
CA ASP A 13 -9.31 3.97 2.33
C ASP A 13 -9.71 2.85 3.29
N SER A 14 -10.49 3.20 4.32
CA SER A 14 -10.97 2.21 5.28
C SER A 14 -11.82 1.11 4.63
N ASP A 15 -12.45 1.39 3.50
CA ASP A 15 -13.20 0.39 2.76
C ASP A 15 -12.32 -0.74 2.23
N ALA A 16 -11.02 -0.47 2.06
CA ALA A 16 -10.08 -1.48 1.59
C ALA A 16 -9.54 -2.36 2.71
N GLU A 17 -9.71 -1.97 3.98
CA GLU A 17 -9.13 -2.70 5.11
C GLU A 17 -9.41 -4.20 5.10
N PRO A 18 -10.67 -4.64 5.00
CA PRO A 18 -10.94 -6.08 5.06
C PRO A 18 -10.29 -6.85 3.92
N PHE A 19 -10.18 -6.22 2.75
CA PHE A 19 -9.56 -6.88 1.59
C PHE A 19 -8.05 -6.98 1.76
N VAL A 20 -7.41 -5.94 2.26
CA VAL A 20 -5.97 -5.94 2.49
C VAL A 20 -5.60 -6.96 3.57
N ARG A 21 -6.38 -7.01 4.65
CA ARG A 21 -6.14 -7.97 5.72
C ARG A 21 -6.28 -9.42 5.26
N LYS A 22 -7.05 -9.65 4.19
CA LYS A 22 -7.19 -10.98 3.57
C LYS A 22 -6.10 -11.26 2.54
N GLY A 23 -5.20 -10.32 2.31
CA GLY A 23 -4.12 -10.48 1.34
C GLY A 23 -4.50 -10.13 -0.08
N ARG A 24 -5.59 -9.40 -0.27
CA ARG A 24 -6.03 -9.00 -1.61
C ARG A 24 -5.28 -7.75 -2.07
N ASN A 25 -5.14 -7.61 -3.39
CA ASN A 25 -4.41 -6.50 -3.97
C ASN A 25 -5.12 -5.16 -3.73
N VAL A 26 -4.31 -4.10 -3.66
CA VAL A 26 -4.81 -2.73 -3.54
C VAL A 26 -4.94 -2.12 -4.93
N PHE A 27 -6.14 -1.66 -5.25
CA PHE A 27 -6.39 -0.96 -6.50
C PHE A 27 -6.19 0.55 -6.30
N HIS A 28 -5.84 1.25 -7.37
CA HIS A 28 -5.59 2.69 -7.31
C HIS A 28 -6.77 3.47 -6.72
N GLY A 29 -7.98 3.03 -6.97
CA GLY A 29 -9.17 3.70 -6.44
C GLY A 29 -9.25 3.74 -4.91
N PHE A 30 -8.55 2.85 -4.23
CA PHE A 30 -8.52 2.82 -2.77
C PHE A 30 -7.26 3.45 -2.18
N ALA A 31 -6.25 3.72 -3.00
CA ALA A 31 -5.00 4.30 -2.53
C ALA A 31 -5.17 5.81 -2.38
N LEU A 32 -4.96 6.32 -1.18
CA LEU A 32 -5.16 7.74 -0.89
C LEU A 32 -3.86 8.53 -0.91
N ALA A 33 -2.79 7.93 -0.41
CA ALA A 33 -1.50 8.61 -0.31
C ALA A 33 -0.39 7.58 -0.17
N CYS A 34 0.84 8.03 -0.34
CA CYS A 34 2.01 7.16 -0.14
C CYS A 34 3.24 8.01 0.11
N ASP A 35 4.29 7.37 0.61
CA ASP A 35 5.57 8.05 0.76
C ASP A 35 6.17 8.36 -0.62
N PRO A 36 6.93 9.47 -0.72
CA PRO A 36 7.45 9.91 -2.02
C PRO A 36 8.49 8.99 -2.65
N TRP A 37 9.09 8.08 -1.89
CA TRP A 37 10.08 7.14 -2.43
C TRP A 37 9.48 5.83 -2.91
N LEU A 38 8.16 5.74 -3.00
CA LEU A 38 7.51 4.55 -3.53
C LEU A 38 7.96 4.30 -4.97
N ALA A 39 8.37 3.06 -5.26
CA ALA A 39 8.85 2.69 -6.58
C ALA A 39 8.33 1.30 -6.97
N PRO A 40 8.10 1.04 -8.27
CA PRO A 40 7.60 -0.26 -8.70
C PRO A 40 8.63 -1.36 -8.40
N GLY A 41 8.12 -2.50 -7.98
CA GLY A 41 8.95 -3.65 -7.63
C GLY A 41 9.57 -3.59 -6.25
N GLU A 42 9.32 -2.53 -5.50
CA GLU A 42 9.86 -2.36 -4.15
C GLU A 42 8.85 -2.79 -3.10
N PRO A 43 9.32 -3.37 -2.00
CA PRO A 43 8.41 -3.73 -0.91
C PRO A 43 7.81 -2.47 -0.28
N CYS A 44 6.55 -2.57 0.11
CA CYS A 44 5.86 -1.47 0.76
C CYS A 44 4.92 -1.99 1.82
N LEU A 45 4.56 -1.11 2.75
CA LEU A 45 3.59 -1.39 3.79
C LEU A 45 2.26 -0.76 3.42
N ILE A 46 1.19 -1.34 3.89
CA ILE A 46 -0.16 -0.84 3.62
C ILE A 46 -0.80 -0.50 4.96
N ALA A 47 -1.26 0.75 5.08
CA ALA A 47 -1.87 1.23 6.31
C ALA A 47 -3.16 1.98 6.00
N ASN A 48 -3.99 2.16 7.03
CA ASN A 48 -5.21 2.96 6.89
C ASN A 48 -4.94 4.41 7.27
N GLU A 49 -5.97 5.24 7.18
CA GLU A 49 -5.86 6.66 7.48
C GLU A 49 -5.49 6.94 8.94
N ALA A 50 -5.79 6.02 9.83
CA ALA A 50 -5.41 6.13 11.24
C ALA A 50 -3.95 5.75 11.50
N GLY A 51 -3.25 5.27 10.48
CA GLY A 51 -1.87 4.83 10.63
C GLY A 51 -1.73 3.39 11.07
N GLU A 52 -2.82 2.64 11.10
CA GLU A 52 -2.80 1.23 11.50
C GLU A 52 -2.31 0.37 10.35
N LEU A 53 -1.33 -0.49 10.62
CA LEU A 53 -0.78 -1.39 9.59
C LEU A 53 -1.80 -2.46 9.23
N LEU A 54 -2.11 -2.55 7.94
CA LEU A 54 -3.07 -3.52 7.41
C LEU A 54 -2.40 -4.71 6.74
N GLY A 55 -1.24 -4.49 6.14
CA GLY A 55 -0.56 -5.55 5.43
C GLY A 55 0.72 -5.04 4.77
N HIS A 56 1.30 -5.87 3.92
CA HIS A 56 2.50 -5.54 3.18
C HIS A 56 2.42 -6.13 1.79
N GLY A 57 3.20 -5.58 0.88
CA GLY A 57 3.20 -6.08 -0.48
C GLY A 57 4.32 -5.45 -1.30
N VAL A 58 4.15 -5.52 -2.61
CA VAL A 58 5.10 -4.96 -3.58
C VAL A 58 4.39 -3.91 -4.40
N SER A 59 4.96 -2.72 -4.46
CA SER A 59 4.38 -1.63 -5.23
C SER A 59 4.43 -1.95 -6.72
N GLN A 60 3.41 -1.53 -7.44
CA GLN A 60 3.34 -1.67 -8.88
C GLN A 60 3.52 -0.33 -9.60
N CYS A 61 3.72 0.74 -8.84
CA CYS A 61 3.80 2.08 -9.42
C CYS A 61 4.71 2.99 -8.58
N THR A 62 5.04 4.15 -9.14
CA THR A 62 5.72 5.21 -8.40
C THR A 62 4.70 6.03 -7.61
N SER A 63 5.21 6.91 -6.73
CA SER A 63 4.34 7.80 -5.97
C SER A 63 3.53 8.72 -6.88
N THR A 64 4.16 9.20 -7.96
CA THR A 64 3.49 10.06 -8.93
C THR A 64 2.38 9.30 -9.67
N GLU A 65 2.67 8.07 -10.08
CA GLU A 65 1.68 7.24 -10.76
C GLU A 65 0.52 6.90 -9.84
N LEU A 66 0.80 6.63 -8.57
CA LEU A 66 -0.25 6.32 -7.61
C LEU A 66 -1.23 7.47 -7.49
N ALA A 67 -0.74 8.71 -7.51
CA ALA A 67 -1.58 9.90 -7.39
C ALA A 67 -2.39 10.17 -8.66
N SER A 68 -1.87 9.78 -9.84
CA SER A 68 -2.48 10.14 -11.11
C SER A 68 -3.35 9.03 -11.71
N MET A 69 -3.07 7.77 -11.39
CA MET A 69 -3.82 6.64 -11.95
C MET A 69 -5.07 6.36 -11.12
N THR A 70 -6.14 5.96 -11.80
CA THR A 70 -7.40 5.66 -11.16
C THR A 70 -7.84 4.22 -11.36
N LYS A 71 -7.14 3.47 -12.20
CA LYS A 71 -7.47 2.08 -12.52
C LYS A 71 -6.24 1.21 -12.38
N GLY A 72 -6.47 -0.06 -12.13
CA GLY A 72 -5.41 -1.04 -12.03
C GLY A 72 -4.91 -1.26 -10.61
N ILE A 73 -3.94 -2.13 -10.47
CA ILE A 73 -3.40 -2.53 -9.18
C ILE A 73 -2.26 -1.58 -8.79
N ALA A 74 -2.42 -0.95 -7.63
CA ALA A 74 -1.37 -0.08 -7.08
C ALA A 74 -0.35 -0.89 -6.29
N VAL A 75 -0.80 -1.87 -5.52
CA VAL A 75 0.06 -2.72 -4.71
C VAL A 75 -0.40 -4.16 -4.81
N LYS A 76 0.54 -5.06 -5.10
CA LYS A 76 0.28 -6.50 -5.00
C LYS A 76 0.54 -6.92 -3.57
N THR A 77 -0.53 -7.14 -2.83
CA THR A 77 -0.46 -7.50 -1.43
C THR A 77 0.12 -8.90 -1.27
N ARG A 78 1.13 -9.03 -0.43
CA ARG A 78 1.78 -10.31 -0.14
C ARG A 78 1.21 -10.96 1.11
N GLY A 79 0.76 -10.17 2.04
CA GLY A 79 0.17 -10.69 3.26
C GLY A 79 -0.57 -9.62 4.00
N GLY A 80 -1.64 -10.01 4.66
CA GLY A 80 -2.41 -9.13 5.52
C GLY A 80 -1.96 -9.26 6.96
N VAL A 81 -2.07 -8.18 7.70
CA VAL A 81 -1.78 -8.18 9.14
C VAL A 81 -3.09 -8.43 9.87
N ARG A 82 -3.10 -9.47 10.69
CA ARG A 82 -4.26 -9.77 11.50
C ARG A 82 -4.30 -8.84 12.69
N ARG A 83 -5.49 -8.40 13.01
CA ARG A 83 -5.70 -7.61 14.21
C ARG A 83 -5.47 -8.50 15.42
N SER A 84 -4.66 -8.02 16.35
CA SER A 84 -4.47 -8.74 17.60
C SER A 84 -5.75 -8.71 18.41
N ALA A 85 -6.09 -9.84 18.93
CA ALA A 85 -7.28 -9.93 19.78
C ALA A 85 -7.00 -9.32 21.16
#